data_9d3481768997e65439f21a6c5292a4b5
#
_entry.id   9d3481768997e65439f21a6c5292a4b5
#
_cell.length_a   1.000
_cell.length_b   1.000
_cell.length_c   1.000
_cell.angle_alpha   90.00
_cell.angle_beta   90.00
_cell.angle_gamma   90.00
#
_symmetry.space_group_name_H-M   'P 1'
#
loop_
_entity.id
_entity.type
_entity.pdbx_description
1 polymer ?
#
loop_
_entity_poly.entity_id
_entity_poly.type
_entity_poly.pdbx_seq_one_letter_code
_entity_poly.pdbx_strand_id
1 'polypeptide(L)'
;MKKIFFRMTTAVLTLILLFSVCLVLNAEGANGKDEVTVLFTHDLHSHLLPSANENGKGEYGGYARLMTLIREQREIDPDAILVDGGDFSMGSLFQTAYATSAIELRMMGAMGYDATTFGNHEYDYLQAGLKSMLNAAKESGDPVPHILCANYLPPAQGEEGYDASMWEALSNYGVKDYMILERGGVHFVLFGILGYDSDDCAPNSGMILEDPIAVAKETVAAAVKDCKENYGADPIVICLSHSGTENGVGEDYELAKAVDGIDVIVSGHTHTKLDEPIKVGGTVIVSTHEYGRYLGVVKLTRKGELKSYELIPVDETVKEDPEIASMVERYKTAVEEDYLSKYGLTFDQILVNNPYTFDTVSEVYATQHESTLGNLFSDAYKAQIEKVTGKKVDVALTAAGVIRATMPIGNVTVSDVFNAASLGVGTEGELIAIYVTGKDLKNAIELDASVQPLMTSAQLFMSGAEYSFNTNRMIFNKVDYAMLRNSDGTLSEIEDDKLYHVVAGMYMGQMLGSVEETSMGILSITPRDENGDPIETKDLVNYVVKDENGNPVKEWYAIASYLDGMGGEMDSRYEKPDGRKVVYASLNPVSLLRNANIFTWLVLALILILAAVIVLVTVKTVKKSRKKKQQKA
;
A
#
# COMPACT_ATOMS: atom_id res chain seq x y z
N MET A 1 64.13 -47.91 25.96
CA MET A 1 62.85 -48.47 25.48
C MET A 1 61.65 -48.12 26.40
N LYS A 2 61.64 -48.33 27.73
CA LYS A 2 60.51 -48.05 28.62
C LYS A 2 60.06 -46.57 28.61
N LYS A 3 60.95 -45.55 28.51
CA LYS A 3 60.56 -44.13 28.47
C LYS A 3 59.95 -43.69 27.13
N ILE A 4 60.25 -44.37 26.02
CA ILE A 4 59.70 -44.05 24.70
C ILE A 4 58.31 -44.66 24.60
N PHE A 5 58.13 -45.90 25.15
CA PHE A 5 56.83 -46.56 25.20
C PHE A 5 55.82 -45.78 26.06
N PHE A 6 56.26 -45.25 27.21
CA PHE A 6 55.37 -44.42 28.08
C PHE A 6 54.97 -43.10 27.42
N ARG A 7 55.89 -42.47 26.65
CA ARG A 7 55.58 -41.22 25.91
C ARG A 7 54.63 -41.48 24.73
N MET A 8 54.75 -42.60 24.05
CA MET A 8 53.83 -42.97 22.97
C MET A 8 52.43 -43.36 23.50
N THR A 9 52.33 -44.08 24.61
CA THR A 9 51.03 -44.38 25.25
C THR A 9 50.35 -43.15 25.77
N THR A 10 51.06 -42.16 26.35
CA THR A 10 50.48 -40.90 26.80
C THR A 10 50.00 -40.07 25.62
N ALA A 11 50.77 -39.99 24.52
CA ALA A 11 50.36 -39.27 23.30
C ALA A 11 49.12 -39.86 22.63
N VAL A 12 49.02 -41.20 22.58
CA VAL A 12 47.82 -41.91 22.02
C VAL A 12 46.62 -41.71 22.91
N LEU A 13 46.75 -41.78 24.25
CA LEU A 13 45.67 -41.50 25.18
C LEU A 13 45.19 -40.04 25.09
N THR A 14 46.11 -39.08 24.95
CA THR A 14 45.76 -37.65 24.78
C THR A 14 45.04 -37.42 23.45
N LEU A 15 45.47 -38.11 22.35
CA LEU A 15 44.77 -38.03 21.05
C LEU A 15 43.38 -38.66 21.11
N ILE A 16 43.19 -39.80 21.81
CA ILE A 16 41.88 -40.45 22.01
C ILE A 16 40.98 -39.54 22.88
N LEU A 17 41.53 -38.89 23.92
CA LEU A 17 40.75 -37.93 24.73
C LEU A 17 40.37 -36.70 23.92
N LEU A 18 41.27 -36.14 23.10
CA LEU A 18 40.94 -35.03 22.20
C LEU A 18 39.92 -35.43 21.14
N PHE A 19 40.00 -36.63 20.59
CA PHE A 19 39.03 -37.15 19.62
C PHE A 19 37.66 -37.42 20.28
N SER A 20 37.61 -37.91 21.52
CA SER A 20 36.38 -38.11 22.27
C SER A 20 35.74 -36.76 22.71
N VAL A 21 36.56 -35.75 23.07
CA VAL A 21 36.05 -34.38 23.35
C VAL A 21 35.53 -33.72 22.09
N CYS A 22 36.18 -33.88 20.92
CA CYS A 22 35.67 -33.43 19.64
C CYS A 22 34.37 -34.18 19.22
N LEU A 23 34.26 -35.48 19.52
CA LEU A 23 33.02 -36.24 19.26
C LEU A 23 31.89 -35.87 20.20
N VAL A 24 32.18 -35.51 21.47
CA VAL A 24 31.18 -35.02 22.43
C VAL A 24 30.74 -33.60 22.06
N LEU A 25 31.66 -32.74 21.64
CA LEU A 25 31.31 -31.38 21.16
C LEU A 25 30.55 -31.41 19.84
N ASN A 26 30.76 -32.41 18.96
CA ASN A 26 29.94 -32.63 17.76
C ASN A 26 28.62 -33.37 18.06
N ALA A 27 28.48 -34.06 19.19
CA ALA A 27 27.25 -34.70 19.61
C ALA A 27 26.30 -33.76 20.35
N GLU A 28 26.82 -32.67 20.97
CA GLU A 28 25.98 -31.59 21.50
C GLU A 28 25.42 -30.68 20.40
N GLY A 29 26.05 -30.68 19.18
CA GLY A 29 25.51 -30.01 17.99
C GLY A 29 24.42 -30.79 17.25
N ALA A 30 24.11 -32.03 17.67
CA ALA A 30 23.09 -32.89 17.05
C ALA A 30 21.78 -33.02 17.85
N ASN A 31 21.62 -32.33 18.99
CA ASN A 31 20.31 -32.07 19.56
C ASN A 31 19.67 -30.94 18.76
N GLY A 32 18.82 -31.26 17.80
CA GLY A 32 18.07 -30.28 17.05
C GLY A 32 17.43 -29.29 18.03
N LYS A 33 17.57 -27.99 17.77
CA LYS A 33 16.91 -26.96 18.56
C LYS A 33 15.43 -27.33 18.70
N ASP A 34 14.84 -27.17 19.90
CA ASP A 34 13.43 -27.46 20.15
C ASP A 34 12.49 -26.43 19.47
N GLU A 35 13.06 -25.48 18.74
CA GLU A 35 12.38 -24.39 18.08
C GLU A 35 12.93 -24.10 16.70
N VAL A 36 12.11 -23.45 15.89
CA VAL A 36 12.45 -22.90 14.56
C VAL A 36 12.13 -21.41 14.55
N THR A 37 12.91 -20.65 13.78
CA THR A 37 12.76 -19.20 13.67
C THR A 37 12.30 -18.83 12.26
N VAL A 38 11.25 -18.01 12.20
CA VAL A 38 10.75 -17.36 10.98
C VAL A 38 11.00 -15.87 11.11
N LEU A 39 11.83 -15.33 10.24
CA LEU A 39 12.04 -13.91 10.04
C LEU A 39 11.09 -13.45 8.93
N PHE A 40 10.47 -12.30 9.08
CA PHE A 40 9.53 -11.84 8.06
C PHE A 40 9.47 -10.33 7.94
N THR A 41 9.11 -9.89 6.75
CA THR A 41 8.73 -8.53 6.37
C THR A 41 7.49 -8.57 5.50
N HIS A 42 6.92 -7.44 5.20
CA HIS A 42 5.93 -7.18 4.15
C HIS A 42 5.91 -5.68 3.83
N ASP A 43 5.30 -5.31 2.71
CA ASP A 43 5.11 -3.91 2.32
C ASP A 43 6.41 -3.09 2.38
N LEU A 44 7.49 -3.65 1.79
CA LEU A 44 8.81 -3.00 1.74
C LEU A 44 8.84 -1.81 0.78
N HIS A 45 7.97 -1.81 -0.25
CA HIS A 45 7.68 -0.67 -1.11
C HIS A 45 8.92 0.04 -1.67
N SER A 46 9.92 -0.70 -2.16
CA SER A 46 11.16 -0.13 -2.70
C SER A 46 11.91 0.83 -1.74
N HIS A 47 11.63 0.82 -0.43
CA HIS A 47 12.30 1.68 0.55
C HIS A 47 13.71 1.16 0.90
N LEU A 48 14.61 1.16 -0.11
CA LEU A 48 15.97 0.68 0.05
C LEU A 48 16.81 1.56 0.97
N LEU A 49 16.54 2.87 0.98
CA LEU A 49 17.16 3.84 1.88
C LEU A 49 16.32 4.06 3.13
N PRO A 50 16.91 4.47 4.25
CA PRO A 50 16.17 4.92 5.41
C PRO A 50 15.27 6.12 5.10
N SER A 51 14.13 6.19 5.74
CA SER A 51 13.19 7.32 5.68
C SER A 51 13.17 8.08 7.00
N ALA A 52 12.97 9.40 6.94
CA ALA A 52 12.80 10.22 8.13
C ALA A 52 11.49 9.88 8.85
N ASN A 53 11.51 9.87 10.18
CA ASN A 53 10.30 9.75 10.96
C ASN A 53 9.39 10.97 10.76
N GLU A 54 8.08 10.76 10.72
CA GLU A 54 7.06 11.80 10.51
C GLU A 54 7.15 12.95 11.54
N ASN A 55 7.63 12.66 12.75
CA ASN A 55 7.85 13.66 13.79
C ASN A 55 9.15 14.48 13.63
N GLY A 56 9.90 14.25 12.53
CA GLY A 56 11.17 14.90 12.22
C GLY A 56 12.34 14.49 13.13
N LYS A 57 12.22 13.39 13.89
CA LYS A 57 13.26 12.91 14.79
C LYS A 57 13.63 11.46 14.50
N GLY A 58 14.87 11.26 14.07
CA GLY A 58 15.40 9.96 13.73
C GLY A 58 14.88 9.44 12.37
N GLU A 59 15.33 8.25 12.05
CA GLU A 59 15.05 7.56 10.79
C GLU A 59 14.60 6.13 11.07
N TYR A 60 13.97 5.51 10.07
CA TYR A 60 13.57 4.11 10.11
C TYR A 60 13.83 3.42 8.78
N GLY A 61 13.88 2.09 8.81
CA GLY A 61 13.98 1.26 7.62
C GLY A 61 15.37 1.30 6.98
N GLY A 62 15.37 1.01 5.68
CA GLY A 62 16.57 0.85 4.86
C GLY A 62 17.11 -0.59 4.88
N TYR A 63 17.30 -1.14 3.67
CA TYR A 63 17.68 -2.55 3.49
C TYR A 63 19.05 -2.87 4.10
N ALA A 64 19.99 -1.92 4.13
CA ALA A 64 21.29 -2.14 4.74
C ALA A 64 21.20 -2.32 6.26
N ARG A 65 20.33 -1.57 6.95
CA ARG A 65 20.06 -1.75 8.38
C ARG A 65 19.29 -3.04 8.64
N LEU A 66 18.27 -3.31 7.83
CA LEU A 66 17.48 -4.54 7.92
C LEU A 66 18.37 -5.78 7.78
N MET A 67 19.32 -5.76 6.83
CA MET A 67 20.28 -6.86 6.65
C MET A 67 21.16 -7.11 7.86
N THR A 68 21.58 -6.08 8.57
CA THR A 68 22.34 -6.24 9.82
C THR A 68 21.53 -7.03 10.85
N LEU A 69 20.26 -6.68 11.06
CA LEU A 69 19.38 -7.42 11.98
C LEU A 69 19.11 -8.86 11.50
N ILE A 70 18.94 -9.07 10.21
CA ILE A 70 18.81 -10.43 9.64
C ILE A 70 20.07 -11.26 9.94
N ARG A 71 21.27 -10.69 9.75
CA ARG A 71 22.54 -11.38 10.07
C ARG A 71 22.63 -11.70 11.57
N GLU A 72 22.29 -10.77 12.44
CA GLU A 72 22.26 -10.99 13.90
C GLU A 72 21.32 -12.12 14.29
N GLN A 73 20.11 -12.18 13.70
CA GLN A 73 19.19 -13.29 13.96
C GLN A 73 19.71 -14.62 13.41
N ARG A 74 20.37 -14.62 12.25
CA ARG A 74 21.02 -15.82 11.68
C ARG A 74 22.27 -16.27 12.45
N GLU A 75 22.95 -15.37 13.18
CA GLU A 75 23.98 -15.78 14.14
C GLU A 75 23.37 -16.56 15.32
N ILE A 76 22.16 -16.19 15.77
CA ILE A 76 21.43 -16.88 16.83
C ILE A 76 20.86 -18.20 16.31
N ASP A 77 20.24 -18.19 15.14
CA ASP A 77 19.64 -19.34 14.47
C ASP A 77 20.01 -19.39 12.99
N PRO A 78 21.09 -20.13 12.62
CA PRO A 78 21.54 -20.26 11.23
C PRO A 78 20.50 -20.92 10.29
N ASP A 79 19.53 -21.62 10.87
CA ASP A 79 18.47 -22.29 10.15
C ASP A 79 17.20 -21.41 10.04
N ALA A 80 17.23 -20.15 10.48
CA ALA A 80 16.11 -19.23 10.35
C ALA A 80 15.73 -19.04 8.87
N ILE A 81 14.44 -19.20 8.55
CA ILE A 81 13.88 -18.84 7.25
C ILE A 81 13.54 -17.35 7.22
N LEU A 82 13.60 -16.73 6.04
CA LEU A 82 13.28 -15.32 5.83
C LEU A 82 12.26 -15.21 4.70
N VAL A 83 11.10 -14.66 5.00
CA VAL A 83 9.97 -14.56 4.07
C VAL A 83 9.38 -13.15 4.04
N ASP A 84 8.61 -12.86 2.99
CA ASP A 84 7.99 -11.56 2.79
C ASP A 84 6.54 -11.69 2.33
N GLY A 85 5.67 -10.80 2.80
CA GLY A 85 4.22 -10.80 2.58
C GLY A 85 3.74 -10.00 1.37
N GLY A 86 4.62 -9.66 0.39
CA GLY A 86 4.26 -8.92 -0.83
C GLY A 86 4.37 -7.41 -0.68
N ASP A 87 4.03 -6.68 -1.76
CA ASP A 87 4.25 -5.24 -1.92
C ASP A 87 5.72 -4.87 -1.66
N PHE A 88 6.63 -5.61 -2.29
CA PHE A 88 8.05 -5.31 -2.22
C PHE A 88 8.44 -4.13 -3.12
N SER A 89 7.62 -3.79 -4.11
CA SER A 89 7.83 -2.69 -5.05
C SER A 89 6.92 -1.49 -4.75
N MET A 90 7.16 -0.37 -5.45
CA MET A 90 6.43 0.89 -5.37
C MET A 90 6.58 1.63 -4.02
N GLY A 91 7.02 2.89 -4.05
CA GLY A 91 7.12 3.75 -2.87
C GLY A 91 8.32 4.68 -2.87
N SER A 92 9.37 4.39 -3.66
CA SER A 92 10.54 5.26 -3.77
C SER A 92 11.10 5.33 -5.19
N LEU A 93 12.07 6.21 -5.42
CA LEU A 93 12.72 6.37 -6.74
C LEU A 93 13.28 5.07 -7.32
N PHE A 94 13.60 4.09 -6.50
CA PHE A 94 14.13 2.79 -6.98
C PHE A 94 13.11 2.03 -7.83
N GLN A 95 11.80 2.20 -7.58
CA GLN A 95 10.75 1.56 -8.39
C GLN A 95 10.81 1.95 -9.88
N THR A 96 11.44 3.08 -10.22
CA THR A 96 11.57 3.51 -11.62
C THR A 96 12.43 2.54 -12.45
N ALA A 97 13.22 1.69 -11.80
CA ALA A 97 13.99 0.62 -12.42
C ALA A 97 13.38 -0.79 -12.18
N TYR A 98 12.17 -0.89 -11.60
CA TYR A 98 11.45 -2.13 -11.37
C TYR A 98 11.39 -3.00 -12.63
N ALA A 99 10.83 -2.48 -13.71
CA ALA A 99 10.61 -3.24 -14.94
C ALA A 99 11.91 -3.55 -15.71
N THR A 100 12.96 -2.75 -15.55
CA THR A 100 14.21 -2.87 -16.33
C THR A 100 15.31 -3.63 -15.60
N SER A 101 15.34 -3.58 -14.28
CA SER A 101 16.45 -4.07 -13.47
C SER A 101 16.03 -5.01 -12.34
N ALA A 102 14.73 -5.13 -12.04
CA ALA A 102 14.18 -5.93 -10.94
C ALA A 102 14.94 -5.71 -9.62
N ILE A 103 15.19 -4.44 -9.28
CA ILE A 103 16.05 -4.05 -8.15
C ILE A 103 15.60 -4.72 -6.87
N GLU A 104 14.30 -4.70 -6.59
CA GLU A 104 13.71 -5.20 -5.36
C GLU A 104 13.99 -6.70 -5.18
N LEU A 105 13.67 -7.52 -6.17
CA LEU A 105 13.90 -8.97 -6.10
C LEU A 105 15.40 -9.33 -5.99
N ARG A 106 16.26 -8.59 -6.70
CA ARG A 106 17.72 -8.80 -6.64
C ARG A 106 18.29 -8.40 -5.28
N MET A 107 17.79 -7.32 -4.68
CA MET A 107 18.14 -6.92 -3.32
C MET A 107 17.68 -7.96 -2.30
N MET A 108 16.41 -8.40 -2.39
CA MET A 108 15.87 -9.45 -1.53
C MET A 108 16.67 -10.76 -1.66
N GLY A 109 17.05 -11.13 -2.88
CA GLY A 109 17.92 -12.28 -3.11
C GLY A 109 19.32 -12.14 -2.48
N ALA A 110 19.94 -10.96 -2.58
CA ALA A 110 21.22 -10.67 -1.92
C ALA A 110 21.11 -10.71 -0.38
N MET A 111 19.95 -10.33 0.17
CA MET A 111 19.66 -10.42 1.61
C MET A 111 19.27 -11.85 2.04
N GLY A 112 19.04 -12.73 1.09
CA GLY A 112 18.75 -14.15 1.31
C GLY A 112 17.32 -14.43 1.74
N TYR A 113 16.34 -13.72 1.18
CA TYR A 113 14.93 -14.09 1.30
C TYR A 113 14.68 -15.45 0.63
N ASP A 114 14.00 -16.33 1.34
CA ASP A 114 13.63 -17.65 0.85
C ASP A 114 12.41 -17.57 -0.09
N ALA A 115 11.41 -16.78 0.27
CA ALA A 115 10.20 -16.59 -0.52
C ALA A 115 9.53 -15.22 -0.27
N THR A 116 8.75 -14.78 -1.27
CA THR A 116 7.81 -13.66 -1.22
C THR A 116 6.53 -14.03 -1.95
N THR A 117 5.51 -13.18 -1.86
CA THR A 117 4.31 -13.23 -2.69
C THR A 117 4.17 -11.95 -3.50
N PHE A 118 3.19 -11.87 -4.39
CA PHE A 118 2.78 -10.60 -4.99
C PHE A 118 1.79 -9.88 -4.05
N GLY A 119 1.91 -8.55 -3.98
CA GLY A 119 0.86 -7.67 -3.54
C GLY A 119 0.22 -6.94 -4.73
N ASN A 120 -0.60 -5.93 -4.45
CA ASN A 120 -1.25 -5.14 -5.51
C ASN A 120 -0.27 -4.22 -6.25
N HIS A 121 0.77 -3.75 -5.60
CA HIS A 121 1.72 -2.81 -6.20
C HIS A 121 2.73 -3.44 -7.16
N GLU A 122 2.89 -4.75 -7.17
CA GLU A 122 3.64 -5.43 -8.22
C GLU A 122 2.98 -5.27 -9.60
N TYR A 123 1.71 -4.87 -9.65
CA TYR A 123 0.93 -4.66 -10.87
C TYR A 123 0.82 -3.19 -11.29
N ASP A 124 1.42 -2.24 -10.60
CA ASP A 124 1.39 -0.80 -10.93
C ASP A 124 1.92 -0.49 -12.33
N TYR A 125 2.82 -1.32 -12.84
CA TYR A 125 3.33 -1.25 -14.22
C TYR A 125 2.58 -2.18 -15.17
N LEU A 126 1.38 -2.63 -14.79
CA LEU A 126 0.54 -3.56 -15.53
C LEU A 126 1.24 -4.90 -15.84
N GLN A 127 0.56 -5.81 -16.56
CA GLN A 127 1.19 -7.07 -16.97
C GLN A 127 2.50 -6.89 -17.72
N ALA A 128 2.62 -5.83 -18.52
CA ALA A 128 3.84 -5.57 -19.31
C ALA A 128 5.05 -5.27 -18.40
N GLY A 129 4.86 -4.47 -17.35
CA GLY A 129 5.91 -4.17 -16.37
C GLY A 129 6.27 -5.37 -15.53
N LEU A 130 5.28 -6.10 -14.99
CA LEU A 130 5.50 -7.33 -14.22
C LEU A 130 6.28 -8.37 -15.06
N LYS A 131 5.86 -8.60 -16.29
CA LYS A 131 6.55 -9.48 -17.23
C LYS A 131 8.02 -9.07 -17.45
N SER A 132 8.24 -7.78 -17.65
CA SER A 132 9.61 -7.24 -17.86
C SER A 132 10.46 -7.42 -16.61
N MET A 133 9.92 -7.16 -15.43
CA MET A 133 10.59 -7.34 -14.15
C MET A 133 10.99 -8.80 -13.89
N LEU A 134 10.07 -9.76 -14.10
CA LEU A 134 10.35 -11.19 -13.93
C LEU A 134 11.47 -11.66 -14.87
N ASN A 135 11.44 -11.20 -16.13
CA ASN A 135 12.49 -11.51 -17.11
C ASN A 135 13.83 -10.88 -16.70
N ALA A 136 13.85 -9.59 -16.31
CA ALA A 136 15.05 -8.90 -15.86
C ALA A 136 15.66 -9.56 -14.62
N ALA A 137 14.84 -9.98 -13.65
CA ALA A 137 15.29 -10.72 -12.49
C ALA A 137 15.98 -12.03 -12.88
N LYS A 138 15.38 -12.79 -13.79
CA LYS A 138 15.91 -14.08 -14.26
C LYS A 138 17.19 -13.92 -15.08
N GLU A 139 17.20 -12.95 -15.98
CA GLU A 139 18.34 -12.66 -16.87
C GLU A 139 19.54 -12.07 -16.13
N SER A 140 19.34 -11.45 -14.97
CA SER A 140 20.41 -10.91 -14.14
C SER A 140 21.40 -11.99 -13.70
N GLY A 141 20.93 -13.21 -13.49
CA GLY A 141 21.70 -14.31 -12.92
C GLY A 141 22.02 -14.16 -11.42
N ASP A 142 21.52 -13.09 -10.78
CA ASP A 142 21.67 -12.89 -9.34
C ASP A 142 20.71 -13.83 -8.57
N PRO A 143 21.00 -14.14 -7.30
CA PRO A 143 20.03 -14.77 -6.42
C PRO A 143 18.74 -13.93 -6.33
N VAL A 144 17.59 -14.60 -6.35
CA VAL A 144 16.27 -13.97 -6.18
C VAL A 144 15.40 -14.88 -5.31
N PRO A 145 14.43 -14.38 -4.53
CA PRO A 145 13.52 -15.21 -3.74
C PRO A 145 12.59 -16.03 -4.62
N HIS A 146 12.01 -17.09 -4.08
CA HIS A 146 10.88 -17.74 -4.71
C HIS A 146 9.64 -16.84 -4.61
N ILE A 147 8.88 -16.68 -5.71
CA ILE A 147 7.58 -16.01 -5.68
C ILE A 147 6.49 -17.09 -5.63
N LEU A 148 5.59 -16.95 -4.65
CA LEU A 148 4.46 -17.84 -4.43
C LEU A 148 3.16 -17.07 -4.66
N CYS A 149 2.28 -17.59 -5.51
CA CYS A 149 0.99 -16.95 -5.83
C CYS A 149 0.02 -18.05 -6.27
N ALA A 150 -0.97 -18.38 -5.44
CA ALA A 150 -1.85 -19.50 -5.71
C ALA A 150 -3.17 -19.09 -6.37
N ASN A 151 -3.64 -17.84 -6.16
CA ASN A 151 -5.00 -17.43 -6.51
C ASN A 151 -5.11 -16.17 -7.38
N TYR A 152 -3.98 -15.59 -7.85
CA TYR A 152 -3.99 -14.37 -8.66
C TYR A 152 -3.11 -14.53 -9.88
N LEU A 153 -3.70 -15.01 -10.98
CA LEU A 153 -3.00 -15.45 -12.17
C LEU A 153 -3.59 -14.81 -13.43
N PRO A 154 -2.80 -14.69 -14.53
CA PRO A 154 -3.35 -14.18 -15.78
C PRO A 154 -4.42 -15.13 -16.34
N PRO A 155 -5.33 -14.63 -17.22
CA PRO A 155 -6.34 -15.45 -17.87
C PRO A 155 -5.76 -16.69 -18.53
N ALA A 156 -6.47 -17.82 -18.41
CA ALA A 156 -6.03 -19.09 -18.97
C ALA A 156 -6.18 -19.13 -20.51
N GLN A 157 -5.51 -20.08 -21.16
CA GLN A 157 -5.59 -20.20 -22.62
C GLN A 157 -7.03 -20.42 -23.09
N GLY A 158 -7.51 -19.50 -23.90
CA GLY A 158 -8.88 -19.48 -24.44
C GLY A 158 -9.81 -18.50 -23.75
N GLU A 159 -9.37 -17.85 -22.69
CA GLU A 159 -10.09 -16.76 -22.03
C GLU A 159 -9.71 -15.39 -22.64
N GLU A 160 -10.57 -14.40 -22.45
CA GLU A 160 -10.31 -13.03 -22.85
C GLU A 160 -9.15 -12.45 -22.05
N GLY A 161 -8.23 -11.76 -22.71
CA GLY A 161 -7.04 -11.21 -22.05
C GLY A 161 -5.86 -12.20 -21.92
N TYR A 162 -5.97 -13.44 -22.43
CA TYR A 162 -4.86 -14.40 -22.40
C TYR A 162 -3.59 -13.85 -23.07
N ASP A 163 -2.49 -13.83 -22.34
CA ASP A 163 -1.14 -13.52 -22.86
C ASP A 163 -0.17 -14.69 -22.60
N ALA A 164 0.18 -15.41 -23.68
CA ALA A 164 1.14 -16.52 -23.59
C ALA A 164 2.51 -16.07 -23.06
N SER A 165 2.94 -14.83 -23.35
CA SER A 165 4.24 -14.32 -22.91
C SER A 165 4.25 -13.99 -21.40
N MET A 166 3.10 -13.68 -20.81
CA MET A 166 2.99 -13.50 -19.36
C MET A 166 3.11 -14.87 -18.63
N TRP A 167 2.43 -15.89 -19.13
CA TRP A 167 2.57 -17.26 -18.63
C TRP A 167 4.00 -17.79 -18.76
N GLU A 168 4.67 -17.47 -19.87
CA GLU A 168 6.08 -17.82 -20.09
C GLU A 168 6.99 -17.11 -19.07
N ALA A 169 6.78 -15.83 -18.77
CA ALA A 169 7.56 -15.08 -17.78
C ALA A 169 7.40 -15.66 -16.36
N LEU A 170 6.15 -15.95 -15.93
CA LEU A 170 5.88 -16.60 -14.64
C LEU A 170 6.57 -17.96 -14.54
N SER A 171 6.47 -18.78 -15.59
CA SER A 171 7.08 -20.11 -15.64
C SER A 171 8.61 -20.05 -15.65
N ASN A 172 9.20 -19.13 -16.43
CA ASN A 172 10.66 -18.95 -16.53
C ASN A 172 11.27 -18.46 -15.22
N TYR A 173 10.58 -17.53 -14.52
CA TYR A 173 10.98 -17.13 -13.18
C TYR A 173 10.86 -18.28 -12.20
N GLY A 174 9.81 -19.06 -12.29
CA GLY A 174 9.48 -20.20 -11.43
C GLY A 174 8.45 -19.86 -10.36
N VAL A 175 7.48 -18.98 -10.66
CA VAL A 175 6.33 -18.70 -9.78
C VAL A 175 5.53 -19.98 -9.57
N LYS A 176 5.08 -20.23 -8.34
CA LYS A 176 4.35 -21.46 -7.94
C LYS A 176 3.26 -21.13 -6.95
N ASP A 177 2.29 -22.03 -6.83
CA ASP A 177 1.24 -21.95 -5.83
C ASP A 177 1.82 -22.10 -4.42
N TYR A 178 2.75 -23.07 -4.24
CA TYR A 178 3.45 -23.34 -2.99
C TYR A 178 4.84 -23.92 -3.23
N MET A 179 5.65 -23.91 -2.17
CA MET A 179 6.91 -24.65 -2.09
C MET A 179 7.07 -25.40 -0.78
N ILE A 180 7.89 -26.45 -0.82
CA ILE A 180 8.32 -27.17 0.39
C ILE A 180 9.81 -26.86 0.59
N LEU A 181 10.14 -26.31 1.76
CA LEU A 181 11.50 -25.95 2.16
C LEU A 181 11.90 -26.79 3.37
N GLU A 182 13.02 -27.48 3.30
CA GLU A 182 13.62 -28.10 4.49
C GLU A 182 14.67 -27.16 5.10
N ARG A 183 14.53 -26.88 6.39
CA ARG A 183 15.51 -26.08 7.11
C ARG A 183 15.64 -26.58 8.56
N GLY A 184 16.86 -26.82 9.04
CA GLY A 184 17.11 -27.34 10.39
C GLY A 184 16.45 -28.68 10.70
N GLY A 185 16.18 -29.52 9.66
CA GLY A 185 15.48 -30.80 9.77
C GLY A 185 13.97 -30.65 10.06
N VAL A 186 13.39 -29.51 9.71
CA VAL A 186 11.93 -29.26 9.70
C VAL A 186 11.52 -28.93 8.27
N HIS A 187 10.37 -29.44 7.85
CA HIS A 187 9.77 -29.09 6.57
C HIS A 187 8.77 -27.97 6.76
N PHE A 188 8.89 -26.96 5.92
CA PHE A 188 7.96 -25.83 5.83
C PHE A 188 7.22 -25.91 4.50
N VAL A 189 5.92 -25.75 4.53
CA VAL A 189 5.09 -25.43 3.38
C VAL A 189 4.89 -23.93 3.38
N LEU A 190 5.33 -23.25 2.33
CA LEU A 190 5.09 -21.83 2.09
C LEU A 190 4.14 -21.70 0.90
N PHE A 191 3.14 -20.84 0.96
CA PHE A 191 2.25 -20.53 -0.16
C PHE A 191 1.79 -19.06 -0.11
N GLY A 192 1.40 -18.50 -1.27
CA GLY A 192 1.02 -17.09 -1.41
C GLY A 192 -0.47 -16.92 -1.71
N ILE A 193 -1.11 -15.93 -1.07
CA ILE A 193 -2.52 -15.56 -1.28
C ILE A 193 -2.63 -14.04 -1.41
N LEU A 194 -3.46 -13.56 -2.36
CA LEU A 194 -3.87 -12.18 -2.52
C LEU A 194 -5.36 -12.04 -2.16
N GLY A 195 -5.71 -10.96 -1.46
CA GLY A 195 -7.06 -10.68 -0.99
C GLY A 195 -7.93 -9.91 -1.98
N TYR A 196 -9.21 -9.76 -1.65
CA TYR A 196 -10.17 -9.00 -2.45
C TYR A 196 -9.87 -7.49 -2.46
N ASP A 197 -9.54 -6.92 -1.29
CA ASP A 197 -9.19 -5.49 -1.20
C ASP A 197 -7.92 -5.16 -1.98
N SER A 198 -6.96 -6.08 -2.00
CA SER A 198 -5.74 -5.96 -2.83
C SER A 198 -6.05 -5.99 -4.33
N ASP A 199 -6.97 -6.85 -4.78
CA ASP A 199 -7.43 -6.88 -6.18
C ASP A 199 -8.16 -5.58 -6.56
N ASP A 200 -9.05 -5.09 -5.68
CA ASP A 200 -9.74 -3.81 -5.85
C ASP A 200 -8.74 -2.64 -5.96
N CYS A 201 -7.57 -2.74 -5.31
CA CYS A 201 -6.47 -1.77 -5.41
C CYS A 201 -5.62 -1.92 -6.69
N ALA A 202 -5.79 -3.01 -7.47
CA ALA A 202 -5.09 -3.26 -8.73
C ALA A 202 -6.05 -3.46 -9.94
N PRO A 203 -6.99 -2.53 -10.20
CA PRO A 203 -8.13 -2.75 -11.12
C PRO A 203 -7.70 -2.99 -12.57
N ASN A 204 -6.47 -2.63 -12.95
CA ASN A 204 -5.93 -2.79 -14.31
C ASN A 204 -4.84 -3.86 -14.38
N SER A 205 -4.70 -4.71 -13.37
CA SER A 205 -3.69 -5.77 -13.34
C SER A 205 -3.80 -6.73 -14.52
N GLY A 206 -5.02 -6.95 -15.01
CA GLY A 206 -5.33 -7.94 -16.03
C GLY A 206 -5.21 -9.37 -15.52
N MET A 207 -5.14 -9.57 -14.20
CA MET A 207 -5.15 -10.87 -13.53
C MET A 207 -6.58 -11.28 -13.18
N ILE A 208 -6.76 -12.55 -12.84
CA ILE A 208 -8.02 -13.10 -12.35
C ILE A 208 -7.80 -13.53 -10.91
N LEU A 209 -8.60 -12.96 -10.01
CA LEU A 209 -8.65 -13.38 -8.62
C LEU A 209 -9.57 -14.59 -8.47
N GLU A 210 -9.03 -15.71 -7.99
CA GLU A 210 -9.83 -16.83 -7.50
C GLU A 210 -10.10 -16.67 -6.00
N ASP A 211 -11.21 -17.21 -5.50
CA ASP A 211 -11.63 -17.10 -4.09
C ASP A 211 -10.49 -17.47 -3.13
N PRO A 212 -9.95 -16.54 -2.32
CA PRO A 212 -8.76 -16.76 -1.51
C PRO A 212 -8.91 -17.91 -0.52
N ILE A 213 -10.11 -18.07 0.08
CA ILE A 213 -10.38 -19.11 1.08
C ILE A 213 -10.48 -20.48 0.40
N ALA A 214 -11.12 -20.58 -0.76
CA ALA A 214 -11.25 -21.84 -1.48
C ALA A 214 -9.89 -22.33 -1.96
N VAL A 215 -9.11 -21.46 -2.60
CA VAL A 215 -7.77 -21.79 -3.11
C VAL A 215 -6.82 -22.13 -1.96
N ALA A 216 -6.83 -21.39 -0.85
CA ALA A 216 -5.99 -21.72 0.30
C ALA A 216 -6.29 -23.12 0.87
N LYS A 217 -7.57 -23.51 0.96
CA LYS A 217 -7.95 -24.88 1.39
C LYS A 217 -7.36 -25.96 0.48
N GLU A 218 -7.48 -25.77 -0.82
CA GLU A 218 -6.97 -26.72 -1.81
C GLU A 218 -5.44 -26.78 -1.78
N THR A 219 -4.79 -25.62 -1.72
CA THR A 219 -3.32 -25.51 -1.68
C THR A 219 -2.74 -26.14 -0.42
N VAL A 220 -3.28 -25.84 0.76
CA VAL A 220 -2.83 -26.46 2.03
C VAL A 220 -3.00 -27.96 1.99
N ALA A 221 -4.16 -28.47 1.54
CA ALA A 221 -4.41 -29.91 1.45
C ALA A 221 -3.43 -30.60 0.49
N ALA A 222 -3.17 -30.01 -0.68
CA ALA A 222 -2.24 -30.53 -1.67
C ALA A 222 -0.79 -30.52 -1.16
N ALA A 223 -0.34 -29.39 -0.62
CA ALA A 223 1.04 -29.20 -0.17
C ALA A 223 1.39 -30.07 1.06
N VAL A 224 0.48 -30.20 2.03
CA VAL A 224 0.67 -31.09 3.20
C VAL A 224 0.70 -32.55 2.77
N LYS A 225 -0.15 -32.93 1.82
CA LYS A 225 -0.14 -34.30 1.26
C LYS A 225 1.19 -34.56 0.53
N ASP A 226 1.64 -33.62 -0.31
CA ASP A 226 2.89 -33.73 -1.04
C ASP A 226 4.10 -33.85 -0.10
N CYS A 227 4.13 -33.06 0.98
CA CYS A 227 5.16 -33.17 2.01
C CYS A 227 5.18 -34.56 2.68
N LYS A 228 4.01 -35.08 3.04
CA LYS A 228 3.90 -36.41 3.64
C LYS A 228 4.33 -37.52 2.70
N GLU A 229 3.94 -37.44 1.43
CA GLU A 229 4.26 -38.49 0.43
C GLU A 229 5.75 -38.49 0.06
N ASN A 230 6.38 -37.30 -0.08
CA ASN A 230 7.77 -37.21 -0.52
C ASN A 230 8.80 -37.25 0.61
N TYR A 231 8.45 -36.74 1.81
CA TYR A 231 9.39 -36.59 2.92
C TYR A 231 8.99 -37.36 4.18
N GLY A 232 7.75 -37.88 4.24
CA GLY A 232 7.25 -38.64 5.41
C GLY A 232 7.07 -37.76 6.66
N ALA A 233 6.93 -36.45 6.50
CA ALA A 233 6.88 -35.46 7.57
C ALA A 233 5.59 -34.63 7.57
N ASP A 234 5.16 -34.20 8.73
CA ASP A 234 4.15 -33.16 8.87
C ASP A 234 4.87 -31.78 8.81
N PRO A 235 4.53 -30.89 7.85
CA PRO A 235 5.18 -29.58 7.72
C PRO A 235 4.63 -28.56 8.70
N ILE A 236 5.39 -27.49 8.94
CA ILE A 236 4.87 -26.21 9.41
C ILE A 236 4.36 -25.45 8.18
N VAL A 237 3.12 -24.95 8.24
CA VAL A 237 2.46 -24.30 7.10
C VAL A 237 2.41 -22.79 7.32
N ILE A 238 3.01 -22.03 6.42
CA ILE A 238 3.08 -20.56 6.47
C ILE A 238 2.43 -19.99 5.22
N CYS A 239 1.42 -19.13 5.42
CA CYS A 239 0.80 -18.35 4.36
C CYS A 239 1.50 -16.98 4.27
N LEU A 240 1.98 -16.63 3.09
CA LEU A 240 2.39 -15.29 2.73
C LEU A 240 1.16 -14.62 2.14
N SER A 241 0.49 -13.77 2.93
CA SER A 241 -0.79 -13.21 2.54
C SER A 241 -0.68 -11.72 2.27
N HIS A 242 -1.22 -11.31 1.13
CA HIS A 242 -1.41 -9.91 0.82
C HIS A 242 -2.91 -9.58 0.77
N SER A 243 -3.57 -9.76 1.93
CA SER A 243 -5.03 -9.60 2.10
C SER A 243 -5.37 -8.64 3.23
N GLY A 244 -4.52 -8.58 4.24
CA GLY A 244 -4.59 -7.63 5.33
C GLY A 244 -5.39 -8.06 6.55
N THR A 245 -5.01 -7.42 7.66
CA THR A 245 -5.73 -7.46 8.93
C THR A 245 -5.73 -6.09 9.57
N GLU A 246 -6.85 -5.68 10.13
CA GLU A 246 -6.98 -4.40 10.84
C GLU A 246 -7.79 -4.59 12.12
N ASN A 247 -7.27 -4.11 13.26
CA ASN A 247 -7.94 -4.17 14.56
C ASN A 247 -8.46 -5.56 14.98
N GLY A 248 -7.75 -6.64 14.56
CA GLY A 248 -8.12 -8.02 14.87
C GLY A 248 -9.29 -8.56 14.05
N VAL A 249 -9.58 -7.93 12.93
CA VAL A 249 -10.52 -8.35 11.89
C VAL A 249 -9.83 -8.18 10.53
N GLY A 250 -10.50 -8.52 9.44
CA GLY A 250 -9.97 -8.41 8.07
C GLY A 250 -9.95 -9.74 7.36
N GLU A 251 -9.49 -9.74 6.11
CA GLU A 251 -9.52 -10.92 5.26
C GLU A 251 -8.65 -12.05 5.80
N ASP A 252 -7.48 -11.74 6.36
CA ASP A 252 -6.59 -12.75 6.97
C ASP A 252 -7.17 -13.37 8.25
N TYR A 253 -7.97 -12.60 9.00
CA TYR A 253 -8.70 -13.16 10.13
C TYR A 253 -9.75 -14.17 9.68
N GLU A 254 -10.51 -13.87 8.63
CA GLU A 254 -11.50 -14.79 8.07
C GLU A 254 -10.83 -15.99 7.37
N LEU A 255 -9.68 -15.79 6.72
CA LEU A 255 -8.84 -16.87 6.17
C LEU A 255 -8.41 -17.85 7.27
N ALA A 256 -7.81 -17.34 8.35
CA ALA A 256 -7.37 -18.15 9.50
C ALA A 256 -8.52 -18.93 10.14
N LYS A 257 -9.71 -18.37 10.16
CA LYS A 257 -10.91 -18.99 10.72
C LYS A 257 -11.51 -20.08 9.81
N ALA A 258 -11.36 -19.93 8.50
CA ALA A 258 -11.99 -20.79 7.50
C ALA A 258 -11.09 -21.92 7.01
N VAL A 259 -9.77 -21.82 7.16
CA VAL A 259 -8.78 -22.77 6.63
C VAL A 259 -8.02 -23.43 7.77
N ASP A 260 -8.28 -24.69 8.02
CA ASP A 260 -7.54 -25.48 8.99
C ASP A 260 -6.14 -25.86 8.46
N GLY A 261 -5.15 -25.93 9.36
CA GLY A 261 -3.82 -26.44 9.05
C GLY A 261 -2.81 -25.37 8.64
N ILE A 262 -3.14 -24.09 8.71
CA ILE A 262 -2.18 -22.98 8.64
C ILE A 262 -1.66 -22.70 10.05
N ASP A 263 -0.34 -22.69 10.23
CA ASP A 263 0.31 -22.35 11.52
C ASP A 263 0.55 -20.85 11.64
N VAL A 264 1.04 -20.20 10.57
CA VAL A 264 1.35 -18.77 10.55
C VAL A 264 0.80 -18.11 9.28
N ILE A 265 0.21 -16.91 9.41
CA ILE A 265 -0.09 -16.00 8.31
C ILE A 265 0.79 -14.76 8.50
N VAL A 266 1.66 -14.48 7.52
CA VAL A 266 2.35 -13.19 7.38
C VAL A 266 1.41 -12.27 6.61
N SER A 267 0.85 -11.27 7.30
CA SER A 267 -0.23 -10.40 6.79
C SER A 267 0.32 -9.07 6.32
N GLY A 268 0.29 -8.82 5.01
CA GLY A 268 0.64 -7.56 4.36
C GLY A 268 -0.59 -6.71 4.02
N HIS A 269 -0.45 -5.74 3.09
CA HIS A 269 -1.45 -4.88 2.49
C HIS A 269 -1.95 -3.72 3.36
N THR A 270 -2.45 -3.98 4.55
CA THR A 270 -3.06 -2.94 5.42
C THR A 270 -2.05 -2.14 6.23
N HIS A 271 -0.73 -2.38 6.04
CA HIS A 271 0.34 -1.70 6.77
C HIS A 271 0.19 -1.77 8.29
N THR A 272 -0.49 -2.80 8.78
CA THR A 272 -0.79 -2.93 10.20
C THR A 272 0.46 -3.30 11.00
N LYS A 273 0.68 -2.63 12.13
CA LYS A 273 1.64 -3.07 13.15
C LYS A 273 0.90 -3.90 14.20
N LEU A 274 1.28 -5.15 14.37
CA LEU A 274 0.80 -5.98 15.46
C LEU A 274 1.86 -6.08 16.56
N ASP A 275 1.70 -5.36 17.67
CA ASP A 275 2.61 -5.50 18.82
C ASP A 275 2.47 -6.89 19.48
N GLU A 276 1.33 -7.52 19.34
CA GLU A 276 1.04 -8.89 19.75
C GLU A 276 0.35 -9.62 18.59
N PRO A 277 0.69 -10.89 18.35
CA PRO A 277 0.09 -11.63 17.23
C PRO A 277 -1.38 -11.96 17.48
N ILE A 278 -2.19 -11.94 16.43
CA ILE A 278 -3.59 -12.37 16.50
C ILE A 278 -3.64 -13.91 16.46
N LYS A 279 -4.38 -14.53 17.38
CA LYS A 279 -4.55 -15.99 17.44
C LYS A 279 -5.97 -16.39 17.06
N VAL A 280 -6.10 -17.22 16.04
CA VAL A 280 -7.37 -17.73 15.55
C VAL A 280 -7.30 -19.27 15.50
N GLY A 281 -7.90 -19.94 16.47
CA GLY A 281 -7.75 -21.40 16.59
C GLY A 281 -6.29 -21.82 16.81
N GLY A 282 -5.72 -22.56 15.85
CA GLY A 282 -4.31 -22.94 15.82
C GLY A 282 -3.40 -21.98 15.05
N THR A 283 -3.98 -21.06 14.30
CA THR A 283 -3.25 -20.14 13.41
C THR A 283 -2.83 -18.86 14.14
N VAL A 284 -1.65 -18.35 13.80
CA VAL A 284 -1.09 -17.09 14.31
C VAL A 284 -0.95 -16.11 13.15
N ILE A 285 -1.55 -14.93 13.23
CA ILE A 285 -1.42 -13.85 12.25
C ILE A 285 -0.40 -12.84 12.79
N VAL A 286 0.58 -12.48 11.96
CA VAL A 286 1.69 -11.58 12.29
C VAL A 286 1.84 -10.49 11.23
N SER A 287 2.27 -9.28 11.63
CA SER A 287 2.41 -8.13 10.73
C SER A 287 3.40 -7.13 11.30
N THR A 288 4.28 -6.52 10.44
CA THR A 288 5.44 -5.72 10.87
C THR A 288 5.33 -4.22 10.62
N HIS A 289 4.20 -3.70 10.13
CA HIS A 289 4.15 -2.35 9.53
C HIS A 289 4.85 -2.29 8.16
N GLU A 290 4.74 -1.17 7.45
CA GLU A 290 5.33 -0.95 6.12
C GLU A 290 6.80 -0.48 6.17
N TYR A 291 7.42 -0.42 4.99
CA TYR A 291 8.70 0.25 4.66
C TYR A 291 9.92 -0.27 5.43
N GLY A 292 9.84 -1.53 5.89
CA GLY A 292 10.93 -2.13 6.65
C GLY A 292 11.19 -1.46 8.01
N ARG A 293 10.18 -0.86 8.64
CA ARG A 293 10.27 -0.25 9.98
C ARG A 293 10.65 -1.25 11.07
N TYR A 294 10.30 -2.50 10.86
CA TYR A 294 10.58 -3.59 11.80
C TYR A 294 10.99 -4.86 11.05
N LEU A 295 11.86 -5.64 11.67
CA LEU A 295 12.05 -7.04 11.35
C LEU A 295 11.17 -7.88 12.27
N GLY A 296 10.27 -8.66 11.72
CA GLY A 296 9.45 -9.58 12.49
C GLY A 296 10.19 -10.88 12.79
N VAL A 297 10.08 -11.37 14.02
CA VAL A 297 10.68 -12.62 14.47
C VAL A 297 9.61 -13.48 15.15
N VAL A 298 9.31 -14.63 14.56
CA VAL A 298 8.42 -15.64 15.14
C VAL A 298 9.22 -16.88 15.48
N LYS A 299 9.15 -17.34 16.72
CA LYS A 299 9.70 -18.64 17.12
C LYS A 299 8.57 -19.62 17.35
N LEU A 300 8.68 -20.77 16.72
CA LEU A 300 7.71 -21.84 16.79
C LEU A 300 8.35 -23.09 17.40
N THR A 301 7.55 -23.95 18.00
CA THR A 301 7.97 -25.34 18.22
C THR A 301 8.15 -26.03 16.86
N ARG A 302 8.85 -27.15 16.82
CA ARG A 302 8.96 -27.99 15.61
C ARG A 302 7.60 -28.57 15.11
N LYS A 303 6.51 -28.25 15.82
CA LYS A 303 5.13 -28.62 15.45
C LYS A 303 4.26 -27.43 15.04
N GLY A 304 4.86 -26.23 14.88
CA GLY A 304 4.15 -25.02 14.48
C GLY A 304 3.54 -24.21 15.62
N GLU A 305 3.63 -24.64 16.89
CA GLU A 305 3.05 -23.88 18.00
C GLU A 305 3.89 -22.64 18.34
N LEU A 306 3.26 -21.48 18.51
CA LEU A 306 3.93 -20.22 18.84
C LEU A 306 4.63 -20.28 20.19
N LYS A 307 5.93 -19.97 20.21
CA LYS A 307 6.73 -19.78 21.43
C LYS A 307 6.96 -18.32 21.79
N SER A 308 7.38 -17.51 20.80
CA SER A 308 7.57 -16.07 20.98
C SER A 308 7.35 -15.32 19.69
N TYR A 309 7.05 -14.04 19.82
CA TYR A 309 6.89 -13.07 18.75
C TYR A 309 7.57 -11.78 19.18
N GLU A 310 8.31 -11.15 18.26
CA GLU A 310 9.03 -9.91 18.50
C GLU A 310 9.06 -9.09 17.21
N LEU A 311 8.93 -7.77 17.36
CA LEU A 311 9.19 -6.79 16.30
C LEU A 311 10.47 -6.03 16.68
N ILE A 312 11.55 -6.23 15.93
CA ILE A 312 12.83 -5.55 16.14
C ILE A 312 12.82 -4.26 15.33
N PRO A 313 12.90 -3.06 15.94
CA PRO A 313 12.88 -1.81 15.21
C PRO A 313 14.15 -1.66 14.34
N VAL A 314 13.95 -1.20 13.11
CA VAL A 314 15.03 -0.85 12.17
C VAL A 314 15.17 0.66 12.19
N ASP A 315 15.98 1.19 13.11
CA ASP A 315 16.17 2.63 13.33
C ASP A 315 17.63 3.07 13.14
N GLU A 316 17.92 4.35 13.37
CA GLU A 316 19.25 4.93 13.21
C GLU A 316 20.32 4.37 14.14
N THR A 317 19.95 3.58 15.15
CA THR A 317 20.92 2.91 16.04
C THR A 317 21.51 1.64 15.42
N VAL A 318 20.83 1.10 14.41
CA VAL A 318 21.28 -0.09 13.66
C VAL A 318 22.31 0.32 12.62
N LYS A 319 23.48 -0.29 12.64
CA LYS A 319 24.53 -0.04 11.64
C LYS A 319 24.13 -0.62 10.30
N GLU A 320 24.47 0.08 9.24
CA GLU A 320 24.28 -0.41 7.88
C GLU A 320 25.24 -1.56 7.54
N ASP A 321 24.72 -2.61 6.92
CA ASP A 321 25.52 -3.65 6.30
C ASP A 321 26.25 -3.08 5.08
N PRO A 322 27.61 -3.13 5.02
CA PRO A 322 28.37 -2.43 3.99
C PRO A 322 28.19 -3.03 2.57
N GLU A 323 27.84 -4.30 2.47
CA GLU A 323 27.62 -4.97 1.19
C GLU A 323 26.31 -4.49 0.58
N ILE A 324 25.23 -4.52 1.36
CA ILE A 324 23.91 -4.05 0.94
C ILE A 324 23.92 -2.54 0.71
N ALA A 325 24.54 -1.74 1.58
CA ALA A 325 24.71 -0.30 1.36
C ALA A 325 25.41 0.00 0.02
N SER A 326 26.46 -0.73 -0.32
CA SER A 326 27.15 -0.58 -1.61
C SER A 326 26.26 -0.96 -2.81
N MET A 327 25.35 -1.94 -2.65
CA MET A 327 24.38 -2.28 -3.70
C MET A 327 23.35 -1.16 -3.88
N VAL A 328 22.81 -0.61 -2.79
CA VAL A 328 21.86 0.51 -2.81
C VAL A 328 22.47 1.71 -3.54
N GLU A 329 23.73 2.10 -3.24
CA GLU A 329 24.41 3.20 -3.92
C GLU A 329 24.59 2.97 -5.43
N ARG A 330 24.87 1.73 -5.87
CA ARG A 330 24.93 1.41 -7.31
C ARG A 330 23.58 1.59 -7.98
N TYR A 331 22.47 1.14 -7.35
CA TYR A 331 21.13 1.31 -7.91
C TYR A 331 20.68 2.77 -7.89
N LYS A 332 21.06 3.53 -6.85
CA LYS A 332 20.82 4.98 -6.81
C LYS A 332 21.47 5.69 -8.00
N THR A 333 22.74 5.38 -8.29
CA THR A 333 23.46 5.91 -9.47
C THR A 333 22.72 5.53 -10.77
N ALA A 334 22.28 4.28 -10.92
CA ALA A 334 21.56 3.84 -12.10
C ALA A 334 20.21 4.59 -12.28
N VAL A 335 19.48 4.81 -11.19
CA VAL A 335 18.23 5.60 -11.20
C VAL A 335 18.51 7.05 -11.61
N GLU A 336 19.59 7.66 -11.13
CA GLU A 336 19.99 9.01 -11.55
C GLU A 336 20.30 9.08 -13.05
N GLU A 337 21.09 8.14 -13.55
CA GLU A 337 21.52 8.10 -14.96
C GLU A 337 20.36 7.77 -15.92
N ASP A 338 19.55 6.78 -15.59
CA ASP A 338 18.54 6.22 -16.49
C ASP A 338 17.17 6.94 -16.40
N TYR A 339 16.84 7.51 -15.23
CA TYR A 339 15.52 8.11 -15.01
C TYR A 339 15.58 9.61 -14.69
N LEU A 340 16.24 10.03 -13.61
CA LEU A 340 16.22 11.43 -13.16
C LEU A 340 16.91 12.39 -14.12
N SER A 341 17.91 11.93 -14.88
CA SER A 341 18.60 12.73 -15.90
C SER A 341 17.64 13.28 -16.95
N LYS A 342 16.52 12.60 -17.24
CA LYS A 342 15.47 13.04 -18.18
C LYS A 342 14.77 14.32 -17.71
N TYR A 343 14.77 14.54 -16.40
CA TYR A 343 14.15 15.70 -15.76
C TYR A 343 15.20 16.76 -15.33
N GLY A 344 16.49 16.47 -15.54
CA GLY A 344 17.60 17.35 -15.11
C GLY A 344 17.77 17.40 -13.58
N LEU A 345 17.35 16.36 -12.87
CA LEU A 345 17.38 16.26 -11.41
C LEU A 345 18.36 15.17 -10.95
N THR A 346 18.77 15.23 -9.69
CA THR A 346 19.53 14.19 -9.00
C THR A 346 18.81 13.72 -7.74
N PHE A 347 19.15 12.55 -7.25
CA PHE A 347 18.42 11.86 -6.18
C PHE A 347 18.31 12.69 -4.89
N ASP A 348 19.43 13.24 -4.41
CA ASP A 348 19.50 14.03 -3.18
C ASP A 348 19.46 15.55 -3.42
N GLN A 349 19.08 15.99 -4.61
CA GLN A 349 18.98 17.42 -4.90
C GLN A 349 17.99 18.07 -3.93
N ILE A 350 18.46 19.09 -3.18
CA ILE A 350 17.61 19.89 -2.30
C ILE A 350 16.80 20.86 -3.14
N LEU A 351 15.49 20.85 -2.98
CA LEU A 351 14.54 21.70 -3.69
C LEU A 351 14.21 22.95 -2.87
N VAL A 352 13.86 22.75 -1.61
CA VAL A 352 13.55 23.83 -0.65
C VAL A 352 13.97 23.46 0.76
N ASN A 353 14.11 24.46 1.62
CA ASN A 353 14.13 24.30 3.07
C ASN A 353 12.71 24.53 3.61
N ASN A 354 12.15 23.54 4.29
CA ASN A 354 10.80 23.56 4.86
C ASN A 354 10.84 23.80 6.38
N PRO A 355 10.41 24.98 6.88
CA PRO A 355 10.33 25.24 8.32
C PRO A 355 9.01 24.79 8.94
N TYR A 356 8.02 24.30 8.17
CA TYR A 356 6.66 24.03 8.59
C TYR A 356 6.42 22.54 8.84
N THR A 357 5.49 22.24 9.74
CA THR A 357 4.99 20.89 9.93
C THR A 357 3.77 20.68 9.03
N PHE A 358 3.86 19.71 8.13
CA PHE A 358 2.73 19.22 7.36
C PHE A 358 2.02 18.09 8.10
N ASP A 359 0.76 17.81 7.72
CA ASP A 359 0.05 16.65 8.21
C ASP A 359 0.80 15.35 7.88
N THR A 360 0.77 14.40 8.78
CA THR A 360 1.17 13.04 8.52
C THR A 360 0.14 12.35 7.60
N VAL A 361 0.52 11.25 6.96
CA VAL A 361 -0.42 10.46 6.13
C VAL A 361 -1.61 10.00 6.98
N SER A 362 -1.36 9.54 8.20
CA SER A 362 -2.42 9.15 9.15
C SER A 362 -3.39 10.30 9.45
N GLU A 363 -2.90 11.54 9.63
CA GLU A 363 -3.76 12.70 9.88
C GLU A 363 -4.58 13.07 8.65
N VAL A 364 -3.99 12.98 7.45
CA VAL A 364 -4.70 13.20 6.18
C VAL A 364 -5.88 12.24 6.01
N TYR A 365 -5.73 10.99 6.43
CA TYR A 365 -6.79 9.98 6.34
C TYR A 365 -7.80 10.04 7.50
N ALA A 366 -7.38 10.44 8.70
CA ALA A 366 -8.19 10.28 9.93
C ALA A 366 -9.48 11.09 9.91
N THR A 367 -9.46 12.32 9.40
CA THR A 367 -10.61 13.24 9.43
C THR A 367 -10.71 14.08 8.17
N GLN A 368 -11.94 14.49 7.81
CA GLN A 368 -12.13 15.49 6.78
C GLN A 368 -11.68 16.86 7.30
N HIS A 369 -10.65 17.42 6.68
CA HIS A 369 -10.13 18.76 6.99
C HIS A 369 -9.40 19.34 5.76
N GLU A 370 -9.03 20.62 5.84
CA GLU A 370 -8.10 21.22 4.88
C GLU A 370 -6.68 20.86 5.29
N SER A 371 -5.95 20.14 4.42
CA SER A 371 -4.54 19.80 4.62
C SER A 371 -3.63 20.74 3.82
N THR A 372 -2.61 21.31 4.47
CA THR A 372 -1.59 22.10 3.77
C THR A 372 -0.78 21.25 2.81
N LEU A 373 -0.60 19.95 3.11
CA LEU A 373 0.05 18.99 2.22
C LEU A 373 -0.80 18.73 0.95
N GLY A 374 -2.11 18.50 1.10
CA GLY A 374 -3.03 18.39 -0.04
C GLY A 374 -3.14 19.70 -0.84
N ASN A 375 -3.05 20.86 -0.17
CA ASN A 375 -2.98 22.15 -0.82
C ASN A 375 -1.72 22.27 -1.68
N LEU A 376 -0.55 21.86 -1.16
CA LEU A 376 0.73 21.88 -1.87
C LEU A 376 0.65 21.05 -3.15
N PHE A 377 0.14 19.83 -3.09
CA PHE A 377 0.01 18.93 -4.24
C PHE A 377 -0.87 19.54 -5.33
N SER A 378 -2.10 19.95 -4.97
CA SER A 378 -3.04 20.53 -5.93
C SER A 378 -2.55 21.86 -6.52
N ASP A 379 -1.87 22.71 -5.74
CA ASP A 379 -1.26 23.95 -6.23
C ASP A 379 -0.11 23.67 -7.20
N ALA A 380 0.72 22.66 -6.91
CA ALA A 380 1.82 22.24 -7.77
C ALA A 380 1.32 21.71 -9.13
N TYR A 381 0.28 20.87 -9.11
CA TYR A 381 -0.32 20.36 -10.36
C TYR A 381 -0.84 21.50 -11.23
N LYS A 382 -1.59 22.43 -10.63
CA LYS A 382 -2.10 23.62 -11.31
C LYS A 382 -0.98 24.44 -11.94
N ALA A 383 0.01 24.82 -11.13
CA ALA A 383 1.11 25.67 -11.57
C ALA A 383 1.94 25.01 -12.68
N GLN A 384 2.25 23.72 -12.56
CA GLN A 384 3.06 23.03 -13.54
C GLN A 384 2.33 22.86 -14.87
N ILE A 385 1.04 22.55 -14.86
CA ILE A 385 0.27 22.42 -16.10
C ILE A 385 0.06 23.76 -16.78
N GLU A 386 -0.20 24.85 -16.03
CA GLU A 386 -0.24 26.21 -16.57
C GLU A 386 1.10 26.60 -17.20
N LYS A 387 2.24 26.28 -16.55
CA LYS A 387 3.59 26.52 -17.07
C LYS A 387 3.86 25.79 -18.37
N VAL A 388 3.53 24.49 -18.44
CA VAL A 388 3.81 23.64 -19.59
C VAL A 388 2.90 23.95 -20.78
N THR A 389 1.60 24.17 -20.54
CA THR A 389 0.61 24.34 -21.61
C THR A 389 0.37 25.78 -22.01
N GLY A 390 0.70 26.75 -21.14
CA GLY A 390 0.32 28.16 -21.31
C GLY A 390 -1.19 28.42 -21.19
N LYS A 391 -1.99 27.37 -20.89
CA LYS A 391 -3.45 27.48 -20.72
C LYS A 391 -3.77 27.64 -19.22
N LYS A 392 -4.72 28.53 -18.90
CA LYS A 392 -5.24 28.67 -17.54
C LYS A 392 -5.92 27.37 -17.10
N VAL A 393 -5.63 26.90 -15.90
CA VAL A 393 -6.32 25.82 -15.21
C VAL A 393 -7.30 26.43 -14.21
N ASP A 394 -8.57 26.06 -14.28
CA ASP A 394 -9.57 26.55 -13.33
C ASP A 394 -9.45 25.83 -11.99
N VAL A 395 -9.39 24.50 -11.99
CA VAL A 395 -9.25 23.70 -10.79
C VAL A 395 -8.23 22.57 -11.02
N ALA A 396 -7.34 22.35 -10.04
CA ALA A 396 -6.53 21.14 -9.96
C ALA A 396 -6.88 20.39 -8.68
N LEU A 397 -6.88 19.06 -8.74
CA LEU A 397 -7.28 18.24 -7.60
C LEU A 397 -6.38 17.01 -7.44
N THR A 398 -6.21 16.60 -6.19
CA THR A 398 -5.54 15.37 -5.78
C THR A 398 -6.36 14.65 -4.73
N ALA A 399 -6.25 13.31 -4.67
CA ALA A 399 -6.87 12.50 -3.63
C ALA A 399 -5.92 12.27 -2.46
N ALA A 400 -6.46 12.08 -1.27
CA ALA A 400 -5.67 11.67 -0.10
C ALA A 400 -4.85 10.41 -0.39
N GLY A 401 -5.42 9.44 -1.10
CA GLY A 401 -4.78 8.16 -1.45
C GLY A 401 -3.50 8.29 -2.27
N VAL A 402 -3.30 9.42 -2.96
CA VAL A 402 -2.06 9.69 -3.72
C VAL A 402 -0.92 10.13 -2.80
N ILE A 403 -1.24 10.64 -1.60
CA ILE A 403 -0.25 11.14 -0.63
C ILE A 403 0.29 9.96 0.18
N ARG A 404 1.58 9.63 -0.03
CA ARG A 404 2.22 8.44 0.56
C ARG A 404 3.25 8.77 1.66
N ALA A 405 3.72 10.00 1.73
CA ALA A 405 4.58 10.49 2.81
C ALA A 405 4.34 11.99 3.06
N THR A 406 4.71 12.48 4.24
CA THR A 406 4.72 13.92 4.55
C THR A 406 6.01 14.57 4.04
N MET A 407 6.01 15.92 3.94
CA MET A 407 7.24 16.66 3.65
C MET A 407 8.06 16.83 4.94
N PRO A 408 9.36 16.47 4.93
CA PRO A 408 10.21 16.62 6.12
C PRO A 408 10.41 18.09 6.51
N ILE A 409 10.68 18.34 7.79
CA ILE A 409 11.18 19.63 8.27
C ILE A 409 12.66 19.74 7.91
N GLY A 410 13.09 20.90 7.41
CA GLY A 410 14.45 21.15 6.92
C GLY A 410 14.54 20.97 5.41
N ASN A 411 15.63 20.39 4.93
CA ASN A 411 15.83 20.18 3.50
C ASN A 411 14.85 19.15 2.94
N VAL A 412 14.11 19.54 1.91
CA VAL A 412 13.25 18.65 1.12
C VAL A 412 13.98 18.31 -0.17
N THR A 413 14.23 17.05 -0.41
CA THR A 413 14.96 16.55 -1.57
C THR A 413 14.01 16.04 -2.67
N VAL A 414 14.55 15.75 -3.86
CA VAL A 414 13.81 15.08 -4.94
C VAL A 414 13.29 13.73 -4.49
N SER A 415 14.07 12.97 -3.72
CA SER A 415 13.65 11.69 -3.16
C SER A 415 12.48 11.83 -2.19
N ASP A 416 12.48 12.84 -1.31
CA ASP A 416 11.37 13.09 -0.38
C ASP A 416 10.06 13.39 -1.12
N VAL A 417 10.14 14.21 -2.18
CA VAL A 417 8.99 14.54 -3.01
C VAL A 417 8.47 13.30 -3.75
N PHE A 418 9.38 12.50 -4.27
CA PHE A 418 8.99 11.26 -4.94
C PHE A 418 8.30 10.29 -3.96
N ASN A 419 8.86 10.10 -2.76
CA ASN A 419 8.26 9.25 -1.73
C ASN A 419 6.85 9.75 -1.32
N ALA A 420 6.64 11.08 -1.31
CA ALA A 420 5.35 11.66 -0.98
C ALA A 420 4.29 11.48 -2.09
N ALA A 421 4.71 11.35 -3.36
CA ALA A 421 3.86 11.19 -4.54
C ALA A 421 4.31 10.02 -5.41
N SER A 422 4.62 8.87 -4.79
CA SER A 422 5.19 7.69 -5.45
C SER A 422 4.16 6.84 -6.19
N LEU A 423 2.86 7.04 -5.96
CA LEU A 423 1.81 6.35 -6.70
C LEU A 423 1.84 6.73 -8.18
N GLY A 424 1.68 5.73 -9.04
CA GLY A 424 1.46 5.94 -10.45
C GLY A 424 2.70 6.32 -11.25
N VAL A 425 3.89 5.87 -10.88
CA VAL A 425 5.12 6.09 -11.68
C VAL A 425 5.12 5.32 -13.00
N GLY A 426 4.34 4.25 -13.11
CA GLY A 426 4.14 3.52 -14.37
C GLY A 426 3.42 4.39 -15.43
N THR A 427 2.31 3.90 -15.93
CA THR A 427 1.43 4.64 -16.84
C THR A 427 0.43 5.55 -16.11
N GLU A 428 0.35 5.47 -14.79
CA GLU A 428 -0.72 6.07 -13.98
C GLU A 428 -0.30 7.32 -13.19
N GLY A 429 0.99 7.64 -13.11
CA GLY A 429 1.49 8.86 -12.44
C GLY A 429 1.49 10.10 -13.31
N GLU A 430 0.83 10.06 -14.46
CA GLU A 430 0.73 11.22 -15.34
C GLU A 430 -0.41 12.15 -14.94
N LEU A 431 -0.19 13.45 -15.13
CA LEU A 431 -1.24 14.45 -15.04
C LEU A 431 -2.03 14.51 -16.35
N ILE A 432 -3.35 14.47 -16.24
CA ILE A 432 -4.29 14.71 -17.32
C ILE A 432 -4.91 16.10 -17.20
N ALA A 433 -5.21 16.70 -18.34
CA ALA A 433 -5.93 17.96 -18.42
C ALA A 433 -7.20 17.76 -19.26
N ILE A 434 -8.34 17.90 -18.63
CA ILE A 434 -9.66 17.63 -19.19
C ILE A 434 -10.61 18.81 -18.88
N TYR A 435 -11.82 18.76 -19.41
CA TYR A 435 -12.88 19.67 -19.05
C TYR A 435 -14.00 18.92 -18.35
N VAL A 436 -14.67 19.62 -17.42
CA VAL A 436 -15.90 19.15 -16.78
C VAL A 436 -16.91 20.29 -16.76
N THR A 437 -18.19 19.95 -16.68
CA THR A 437 -19.22 20.99 -16.47
C THR A 437 -19.16 21.50 -15.04
N GLY A 438 -19.69 22.71 -14.78
CA GLY A 438 -19.76 23.21 -13.40
C GLY A 438 -20.64 22.34 -12.50
N LYS A 439 -21.62 21.64 -13.06
CA LYS A 439 -22.39 20.65 -12.35
C LYS A 439 -21.52 19.46 -11.93
N ASP A 440 -20.67 18.93 -12.83
CA ASP A 440 -19.75 17.85 -12.52
C ASP A 440 -18.68 18.27 -11.49
N LEU A 441 -18.21 19.53 -11.56
CA LEU A 441 -17.29 20.10 -10.55
C LEU A 441 -17.95 20.19 -9.17
N LYS A 442 -19.23 20.61 -9.09
CA LYS A 442 -20.00 20.58 -7.83
C LYS A 442 -20.21 19.15 -7.32
N ASN A 443 -20.39 18.19 -8.21
CA ASN A 443 -20.48 16.77 -7.85
C ASN A 443 -19.13 16.25 -7.29
N ALA A 444 -17.99 16.67 -7.82
CA ALA A 444 -16.67 16.33 -7.27
C ALA A 444 -16.48 16.91 -5.85
N ILE A 445 -16.93 18.15 -5.61
CA ILE A 445 -16.91 18.75 -4.27
C ILE A 445 -17.86 18.01 -3.31
N GLU A 446 -19.04 17.61 -3.78
CA GLU A 446 -19.98 16.83 -2.96
C GLU A 446 -19.45 15.40 -2.69
N LEU A 447 -18.73 14.80 -3.65
CA LEU A 447 -18.05 13.53 -3.47
C LEU A 447 -17.05 13.64 -2.31
N ASP A 448 -16.14 14.64 -2.34
CA ASP A 448 -15.21 14.90 -1.23
C ASP A 448 -15.93 15.02 0.11
N ALA A 449 -17.02 15.81 0.16
CA ALA A 449 -17.77 16.01 1.39
C ALA A 449 -18.44 14.72 1.92
N SER A 450 -18.76 13.78 1.05
CA SER A 450 -19.61 12.62 1.37
C SER A 450 -18.88 11.29 1.46
N VAL A 451 -17.75 11.12 0.78
CA VAL A 451 -17.09 9.81 0.59
C VAL A 451 -16.22 9.40 1.78
N GLN A 452 -15.61 10.34 2.49
CA GLN A 452 -14.63 10.06 3.53
C GLN A 452 -15.10 9.04 4.59
N PRO A 453 -16.35 9.05 5.07
CA PRO A 453 -16.79 8.03 6.03
C PRO A 453 -16.83 6.60 5.46
N LEU A 454 -16.83 6.46 4.13
CA LEU A 454 -16.90 5.19 3.41
C LEU A 454 -15.52 4.76 2.90
N MET A 455 -14.74 5.74 2.41
CA MET A 455 -13.40 5.54 1.85
C MET A 455 -12.53 6.76 2.15
N THR A 456 -11.65 6.67 3.14
CA THR A 456 -10.81 7.78 3.61
C THR A 456 -9.80 8.25 2.56
N SER A 457 -9.27 7.33 1.76
CA SER A 457 -8.34 7.60 0.66
C SER A 457 -8.91 8.42 -0.49
N ALA A 458 -10.24 8.44 -0.64
CA ALA A 458 -10.93 9.19 -1.69
C ALA A 458 -11.25 10.64 -1.31
N GLN A 459 -10.84 11.12 -0.14
CA GLN A 459 -10.91 12.55 0.22
C GLN A 459 -10.10 13.38 -0.76
N LEU A 460 -10.66 14.55 -1.19
CA LEU A 460 -10.05 15.40 -2.21
C LEU A 460 -9.50 16.70 -1.63
N PHE A 461 -8.42 17.20 -2.25
CA PHE A 461 -7.86 18.52 -2.05
C PHE A 461 -7.82 19.27 -3.38
N MET A 462 -8.25 20.54 -3.38
CA MET A 462 -8.47 21.28 -4.62
C MET A 462 -7.79 22.65 -4.60
N SER A 463 -7.05 22.95 -5.65
CA SER A 463 -6.57 24.31 -5.97
C SER A 463 -7.53 24.97 -6.95
N GLY A 464 -7.90 26.23 -6.72
CA GLY A 464 -8.85 26.96 -7.57
C GLY A 464 -10.32 26.82 -7.18
N ALA A 465 -10.64 26.07 -6.12
CA ALA A 465 -11.97 26.00 -5.53
C ALA A 465 -11.95 26.44 -4.06
N GLU A 466 -13.07 27.03 -3.59
CA GLU A 466 -13.33 27.32 -2.19
C GLU A 466 -14.72 26.79 -1.83
N TYR A 467 -14.82 25.96 -0.79
CA TYR A 467 -16.07 25.32 -0.43
C TYR A 467 -16.18 25.02 1.06
N SER A 468 -17.42 24.86 1.51
CA SER A 468 -17.72 24.43 2.88
C SER A 468 -18.80 23.38 2.90
N PHE A 469 -18.74 22.51 3.91
CA PHE A 469 -19.77 21.50 4.11
C PHE A 469 -19.97 21.15 5.59
N ASN A 470 -21.20 20.71 5.89
CA ASN A 470 -21.60 20.26 7.21
C ASN A 470 -21.65 18.73 7.27
N THR A 471 -20.79 18.13 8.06
CA THR A 471 -20.68 16.67 8.19
C THR A 471 -21.95 15.99 8.72
N ASN A 472 -22.81 16.72 9.44
CA ASN A 472 -24.09 16.21 9.97
C ASN A 472 -25.22 16.24 8.93
N ARG A 473 -25.00 16.77 7.73
CA ARG A 473 -26.00 16.69 6.66
C ARG A 473 -26.05 15.30 6.03
N MET A 474 -27.08 15.08 5.28
CA MET A 474 -27.28 13.83 4.57
C MET A 474 -26.16 13.60 3.55
N ILE A 475 -25.71 12.36 3.44
CA ILE A 475 -24.75 11.94 2.41
C ILE A 475 -25.26 12.38 1.01
N PHE A 476 -24.35 12.80 0.15
CA PHE A 476 -24.60 13.40 -1.17
C PHE A 476 -25.44 14.70 -1.13
N ASN A 477 -25.42 15.40 0.00
CA ASN A 477 -26.01 16.71 0.21
C ASN A 477 -25.35 17.46 1.36
N LYS A 478 -24.05 17.28 1.56
CA LYS A 478 -23.31 17.88 2.67
C LYS A 478 -22.80 19.28 2.36
N VAL A 479 -22.51 19.59 1.10
CA VAL A 479 -22.00 20.90 0.66
C VAL A 479 -23.09 21.95 0.79
N ASP A 480 -22.74 23.11 1.37
CA ASP A 480 -23.63 24.27 1.49
C ASP A 480 -23.07 25.52 0.82
N TYR A 481 -21.80 25.50 0.41
CA TYR A 481 -21.12 26.58 -0.28
C TYR A 481 -20.03 26.01 -1.20
N ALA A 482 -19.98 26.46 -2.47
CA ALA A 482 -18.93 26.12 -3.41
C ALA A 482 -18.76 27.25 -4.44
N MET A 483 -17.54 27.77 -4.59
CA MET A 483 -17.17 28.87 -5.50
C MET A 483 -15.82 28.55 -6.14
N LEU A 484 -15.55 29.17 -7.28
CA LEU A 484 -14.19 29.23 -7.83
C LEU A 484 -13.38 30.28 -7.09
N ARG A 485 -12.13 29.96 -6.79
CA ARG A 485 -11.14 30.88 -6.24
C ARG A 485 -10.19 31.32 -7.36
N ASN A 486 -10.35 32.54 -7.82
CA ASN A 486 -9.54 33.11 -8.88
C ASN A 486 -8.11 33.40 -8.39
N SER A 487 -7.16 33.54 -9.32
CA SER A 487 -5.74 33.82 -9.01
C SER A 487 -5.52 35.15 -8.29
N ASP A 488 -6.45 36.12 -8.41
CA ASP A 488 -6.42 37.37 -7.69
C ASP A 488 -7.07 37.32 -6.29
N GLY A 489 -7.50 36.12 -5.86
CA GLY A 489 -8.15 35.86 -4.58
C GLY A 489 -9.66 36.19 -4.57
N THR A 490 -10.23 36.68 -5.67
CA THR A 490 -11.68 36.88 -5.76
C THR A 490 -12.42 35.55 -5.96
N LEU A 491 -13.68 35.53 -5.53
CA LEU A 491 -14.55 34.35 -5.69
C LEU A 491 -15.55 34.58 -6.81
N SER A 492 -15.80 33.54 -7.61
CA SER A 492 -16.82 33.55 -8.66
C SER A 492 -17.72 32.32 -8.59
N GLU A 493 -18.95 32.46 -9.00
CA GLU A 493 -19.92 31.37 -9.00
C GLU A 493 -19.52 30.27 -10.00
N ILE A 494 -19.77 29.01 -9.62
CA ILE A 494 -19.63 27.85 -10.51
C ILE A 494 -20.96 27.72 -11.27
N GLU A 495 -20.93 28.01 -12.57
CA GLU A 495 -22.10 27.94 -13.47
C GLU A 495 -22.27 26.50 -13.99
N ASP A 496 -23.45 25.90 -13.80
CA ASP A 496 -23.69 24.46 -14.03
C ASP A 496 -23.31 23.98 -15.44
N ASP A 497 -23.67 24.75 -16.47
CA ASP A 497 -23.49 24.36 -17.88
C ASP A 497 -22.16 24.81 -18.48
N LYS A 498 -21.37 25.58 -17.77
CA LYS A 498 -20.07 26.07 -18.24
C LYS A 498 -19.00 24.98 -18.10
N LEU A 499 -18.11 24.91 -19.07
CA LEU A 499 -16.93 24.05 -19.03
C LEU A 499 -15.81 24.72 -18.21
N TYR A 500 -15.19 23.91 -17.36
CA TYR A 500 -14.02 24.28 -16.54
C TYR A 500 -12.87 23.38 -16.86
N HIS A 501 -11.68 23.96 -17.05
CA HIS A 501 -10.44 23.24 -17.32
C HIS A 501 -9.90 22.67 -16.01
N VAL A 502 -9.83 21.35 -15.92
CA VAL A 502 -9.49 20.61 -14.70
C VAL A 502 -8.27 19.75 -14.93
N VAL A 503 -7.40 19.71 -13.91
CA VAL A 503 -6.21 18.87 -13.87
C VAL A 503 -6.29 17.89 -12.71
N ALA A 504 -5.96 16.64 -12.97
CA ALA A 504 -5.89 15.58 -11.98
C ALA A 504 -4.84 14.52 -12.37
N GLY A 505 -4.48 13.64 -11.46
CA GLY A 505 -3.72 12.43 -11.79
C GLY A 505 -4.53 11.46 -12.65
N MET A 506 -3.86 10.70 -13.50
CA MET A 506 -4.48 9.69 -14.36
C MET A 506 -5.29 8.68 -13.55
N TYR A 507 -4.76 8.19 -12.44
CA TYR A 507 -5.45 7.24 -11.55
C TYR A 507 -6.81 7.78 -11.09
N MET A 508 -6.86 9.05 -10.67
CA MET A 508 -8.13 9.68 -10.31
C MET A 508 -9.11 9.75 -11.48
N GLY A 509 -8.60 10.02 -12.69
CA GLY A 509 -9.41 10.03 -13.91
C GLY A 509 -10.05 8.66 -14.19
N GLN A 510 -9.31 7.59 -13.99
CA GLN A 510 -9.78 6.22 -14.18
C GLN A 510 -10.84 5.82 -13.13
N MET A 511 -10.71 6.32 -11.90
CA MET A 511 -11.68 6.06 -10.82
C MET A 511 -13.02 6.80 -10.98
N LEU A 512 -13.16 7.75 -11.94
CA LEU A 512 -14.41 8.49 -12.14
C LEU A 512 -15.60 7.59 -12.48
N GLY A 513 -15.38 6.46 -13.15
CA GLY A 513 -16.43 5.48 -13.45
C GLY A 513 -17.03 4.84 -12.20
N SER A 514 -16.21 4.54 -11.20
CA SER A 514 -16.65 3.92 -9.94
C SER A 514 -17.46 4.87 -9.05
N VAL A 515 -17.31 6.18 -9.22
CA VAL A 515 -18.09 7.20 -8.46
C VAL A 515 -19.58 7.06 -8.72
N GLU A 516 -19.99 6.88 -9.98
CA GLU A 516 -21.40 6.71 -10.35
C GLU A 516 -21.97 5.42 -9.75
N GLU A 517 -21.24 4.33 -9.82
CA GLU A 517 -21.64 3.03 -9.27
C GLU A 517 -21.75 3.10 -7.74
N THR A 518 -20.72 3.56 -7.05
CA THR A 518 -20.67 3.68 -5.57
C THR A 518 -21.76 4.63 -5.05
N SER A 519 -22.07 5.70 -5.77
CA SER A 519 -23.12 6.65 -5.42
C SER A 519 -24.54 6.21 -5.84
N MET A 520 -24.69 5.01 -6.40
CA MET A 520 -25.96 4.51 -6.95
C MET A 520 -26.58 5.47 -7.98
N GLY A 521 -25.73 6.10 -8.80
CA GLY A 521 -26.16 7.06 -9.83
C GLY A 521 -26.53 8.45 -9.32
N ILE A 522 -26.30 8.77 -8.04
CA ILE A 522 -26.61 10.10 -7.46
C ILE A 522 -25.60 11.15 -7.89
N LEU A 523 -24.33 10.78 -7.94
CA LEU A 523 -23.23 11.61 -8.42
C LEU A 523 -22.66 10.99 -9.71
N SER A 524 -22.48 11.80 -10.74
CA SER A 524 -21.70 11.43 -11.91
C SER A 524 -20.77 12.58 -12.26
N ILE A 525 -19.57 12.24 -12.72
CA ILE A 525 -18.57 13.20 -13.18
C ILE A 525 -18.13 12.71 -14.56
N THR A 526 -18.49 13.47 -15.59
CA THR A 526 -18.19 13.08 -16.97
C THR A 526 -17.00 13.91 -17.48
N PRO A 527 -15.82 13.29 -17.70
CA PRO A 527 -14.71 13.98 -18.36
C PRO A 527 -15.09 14.35 -19.79
N ARG A 528 -14.65 15.53 -20.23
CA ARG A 528 -14.96 16.09 -21.55
C ARG A 528 -13.73 16.69 -22.20
N ASP A 529 -13.76 16.80 -23.51
CA ASP A 529 -12.78 17.56 -24.26
C ASP A 529 -13.09 19.09 -24.23
N GLU A 530 -12.27 19.89 -24.88
CA GLU A 530 -12.43 21.35 -24.95
C GLU A 530 -13.71 21.81 -25.68
N ASN A 531 -14.34 20.93 -26.48
CA ASN A 531 -15.59 21.20 -27.17
C ASN A 531 -16.81 20.80 -26.34
N GLY A 532 -16.60 20.09 -25.22
CA GLY A 532 -17.62 19.57 -24.34
C GLY A 532 -18.10 18.16 -24.68
N ASP A 533 -17.43 17.47 -25.60
CA ASP A 533 -17.75 16.09 -25.94
C ASP A 533 -17.24 15.13 -24.84
N PRO A 534 -18.03 14.14 -24.40
CA PRO A 534 -17.62 13.19 -23.39
C PRO A 534 -16.41 12.34 -23.80
N ILE A 535 -15.52 12.07 -22.86
CA ILE A 535 -14.34 11.20 -23.01
C ILE A 535 -14.62 9.89 -22.29
N GLU A 536 -14.41 8.76 -22.95
CA GLU A 536 -14.45 7.45 -22.28
C GLU A 536 -13.20 7.24 -21.43
N THR A 537 -13.33 6.53 -20.30
CA THR A 537 -12.22 6.31 -19.34
C THR A 537 -10.96 5.73 -20.03
N LYS A 538 -11.13 4.80 -20.96
CA LYS A 538 -10.01 4.20 -21.71
C LYS A 538 -9.26 5.20 -22.60
N ASP A 539 -9.90 6.32 -23.00
CA ASP A 539 -9.33 7.34 -23.89
C ASP A 539 -8.67 8.50 -23.11
N LEU A 540 -8.73 8.50 -21.76
CA LEU A 540 -8.09 9.52 -20.93
C LEU A 540 -6.58 9.58 -21.16
N VAL A 541 -5.94 8.49 -21.56
CA VAL A 541 -4.52 8.44 -21.92
C VAL A 541 -4.15 9.45 -23.02
N ASN A 542 -5.09 9.83 -23.88
CA ASN A 542 -4.88 10.82 -24.93
C ASN A 542 -4.84 12.27 -24.40
N TYR A 543 -5.22 12.49 -23.14
CA TYR A 543 -5.27 13.78 -22.45
C TYR A 543 -4.14 13.97 -21.44
N VAL A 544 -3.16 13.05 -21.43
CA VAL A 544 -1.92 13.20 -20.67
C VAL A 544 -1.17 14.43 -21.17
N VAL A 545 -0.84 15.32 -20.22
CA VAL A 545 -0.06 16.52 -20.53
C VAL A 545 1.40 16.14 -20.73
N LYS A 546 2.00 16.65 -21.79
CA LYS A 546 3.41 16.41 -22.14
C LYS A 546 4.19 17.71 -22.11
N ASP A 547 5.45 17.62 -21.67
CA ASP A 547 6.39 18.74 -21.70
C ASP A 547 6.85 19.07 -23.14
N GLU A 548 7.72 20.06 -23.31
CA GLU A 548 8.28 20.48 -24.60
C GLU A 548 9.12 19.40 -25.32
N ASN A 549 9.59 18.40 -24.55
CA ASN A 549 10.36 17.25 -25.04
C ASN A 549 9.46 16.06 -25.40
N GLY A 550 8.15 16.15 -25.14
CA GLY A 550 7.18 15.09 -25.34
C GLY A 550 7.09 14.09 -24.19
N ASN A 551 7.75 14.35 -23.05
CA ASN A 551 7.65 13.50 -21.88
C ASN A 551 6.34 13.80 -21.12
N PRO A 552 5.63 12.77 -20.61
CA PRO A 552 4.49 12.96 -19.74
C PRO A 552 4.86 13.76 -18.48
N VAL A 553 4.03 14.72 -18.10
CA VAL A 553 4.17 15.44 -16.83
C VAL A 553 3.69 14.52 -15.71
N LYS A 554 4.62 14.10 -14.84
CA LYS A 554 4.35 13.23 -13.70
C LYS A 554 3.92 14.04 -12.47
N GLU A 555 3.10 13.45 -11.60
CA GLU A 555 2.62 14.07 -10.36
C GLU A 555 3.80 14.51 -9.46
N TRP A 556 4.73 13.59 -9.18
CA TRP A 556 5.92 13.90 -8.38
C TRP A 556 6.78 15.01 -9.00
N TYR A 557 6.94 14.99 -10.34
CA TYR A 557 7.73 16.00 -11.05
C TYR A 557 7.07 17.39 -11.01
N ALA A 558 5.75 17.44 -11.08
CA ALA A 558 5.01 18.69 -10.92
C ALA A 558 5.28 19.32 -9.56
N ILE A 559 5.28 18.50 -8.48
CA ILE A 559 5.58 18.96 -7.13
C ILE A 559 7.06 19.39 -7.02
N ALA A 560 7.99 18.56 -7.50
CA ALA A 560 9.42 18.89 -7.47
C ALA A 560 9.74 20.20 -8.22
N SER A 561 9.21 20.35 -9.45
CA SER A 561 9.37 21.57 -10.26
C SER A 561 8.76 22.82 -9.60
N TYR A 562 7.63 22.65 -8.90
CA TYR A 562 6.98 23.73 -8.17
C TYR A 562 7.78 24.17 -6.96
N LEU A 563 8.31 23.22 -6.18
CA LEU A 563 9.16 23.50 -5.01
C LEU A 563 10.49 24.15 -5.43
N ASP A 564 11.16 23.62 -6.46
CA ASP A 564 12.40 24.21 -7.00
C ASP A 564 12.18 25.66 -7.46
N GLY A 565 11.00 25.96 -8.01
CA GLY A 565 10.58 27.31 -8.40
C GLY A 565 10.38 28.29 -7.25
N MET A 566 10.32 27.86 -6.00
CA MET A 566 10.17 28.73 -4.82
C MET A 566 11.48 29.46 -4.43
N GLY A 567 12.63 29.08 -5.01
CA GLY A 567 13.90 29.77 -4.76
C GLY A 567 14.58 29.41 -3.45
N GLY A 568 14.36 28.20 -2.95
CA GLY A 568 15.09 27.60 -1.84
C GLY A 568 14.41 27.64 -0.47
N GLU A 569 13.32 28.38 -0.29
CA GLU A 569 12.54 28.40 0.96
C GLU A 569 11.07 28.09 0.69
N MET A 570 10.45 27.29 1.54
CA MET A 570 9.02 26.95 1.44
C MET A 570 8.15 28.20 1.60
N ASP A 571 7.19 28.42 0.69
CA ASP A 571 6.27 29.57 0.75
C ASP A 571 5.43 29.52 2.04
N SER A 572 5.32 30.66 2.71
CA SER A 572 4.59 30.82 3.98
C SER A 572 3.08 30.53 3.89
N ARG A 573 2.52 30.46 2.68
CA ARG A 573 1.12 30.00 2.48
C ARG A 573 0.85 28.60 2.99
N TYR A 574 1.90 27.77 3.13
CA TYR A 574 1.80 26.38 3.62
C TYR A 574 2.02 26.25 5.13
N GLU A 575 2.25 27.36 5.86
CA GLU A 575 2.34 27.35 7.33
C GLU A 575 1.03 26.89 8.00
N LYS A 576 -0.12 27.19 7.38
CA LYS A 576 -1.45 26.85 7.90
C LYS A 576 -2.48 26.81 6.77
N PRO A 577 -3.62 26.11 6.96
CA PRO A 577 -4.75 26.14 6.05
C PRO A 577 -5.19 27.55 5.68
N ASP A 578 -5.55 27.79 4.42
CA ASP A 578 -5.91 29.10 3.88
C ASP A 578 -7.44 29.33 3.74
N GLY A 579 -8.24 28.35 4.16
CA GLY A 579 -9.69 28.42 4.18
C GLY A 579 -10.39 27.97 2.89
N ARG A 580 -9.66 27.31 1.98
CA ARG A 580 -10.25 26.81 0.72
C ARG A 580 -11.21 25.61 0.93
N LYS A 581 -11.06 24.86 2.03
CA LYS A 581 -11.93 23.76 2.43
C LYS A 581 -12.34 23.91 3.89
N VAL A 582 -13.59 24.29 4.15
CA VAL A 582 -14.10 24.51 5.51
C VAL A 582 -15.04 23.35 5.91
N VAL A 583 -14.61 22.56 6.88
CA VAL A 583 -15.38 21.42 7.40
C VAL A 583 -15.95 21.79 8.78
N TYR A 584 -17.24 21.59 8.96
CA TYR A 584 -17.90 21.86 10.24
C TYR A 584 -19.02 20.87 10.54
N ALA A 585 -19.42 20.78 11.82
CA ALA A 585 -20.52 19.96 12.29
C ALA A 585 -21.59 20.84 12.95
N SER A 586 -22.81 20.85 12.40
CA SER A 586 -23.93 21.61 12.95
C SER A 586 -25.21 20.82 12.90
N LEU A 587 -25.93 20.79 14.02
CA LEU A 587 -27.29 20.21 14.13
C LEU A 587 -28.38 21.28 13.99
N ASN A 588 -28.04 22.52 13.64
CA ASN A 588 -29.02 23.57 13.40
C ASN A 588 -29.93 23.17 12.22
N PRO A 589 -31.27 23.11 12.40
CA PRO A 589 -32.21 22.69 11.34
C PRO A 589 -32.10 23.52 10.05
N VAL A 590 -31.78 24.83 10.16
CA VAL A 590 -31.57 25.69 8.99
C VAL A 590 -30.34 25.26 8.22
N SER A 591 -29.23 24.94 8.92
CA SER A 591 -28.01 24.44 8.30
C SER A 591 -28.21 23.04 7.69
N LEU A 592 -28.97 22.15 8.37
CA LEU A 592 -29.24 20.80 7.87
C LEU A 592 -30.11 20.77 6.60
N LEU A 593 -30.99 21.75 6.42
CA LEU A 593 -31.99 21.78 5.32
C LEU A 593 -31.65 22.82 4.25
N ARG A 594 -30.61 23.61 4.43
CA ARG A 594 -30.18 24.61 3.44
C ARG A 594 -29.81 23.90 2.13
N ASN A 595 -30.39 24.33 1.00
CA ASN A 595 -30.17 23.73 -0.32
C ASN A 595 -30.38 22.19 -0.35
N ALA A 596 -31.35 21.69 0.46
CA ALA A 596 -31.64 20.26 0.51
C ALA A 596 -32.10 19.73 -0.86
N ASN A 597 -31.44 18.69 -1.33
CA ASN A 597 -31.79 18.03 -2.59
C ASN A 597 -33.02 17.12 -2.45
N ILE A 598 -33.52 16.59 -3.57
CA ILE A 598 -34.71 15.77 -3.59
C ILE A 598 -34.59 14.52 -2.70
N PHE A 599 -33.39 13.91 -2.63
CA PHE A 599 -33.16 12.72 -1.80
C PHE A 599 -33.29 13.03 -0.31
N THR A 600 -32.78 14.18 0.16
CA THR A 600 -32.98 14.65 1.53
C THR A 600 -34.46 14.76 1.88
N TRP A 601 -35.26 15.34 0.99
CA TRP A 601 -36.70 15.47 1.20
C TRP A 601 -37.44 14.12 1.18
N LEU A 602 -37.03 13.20 0.31
CA LEU A 602 -37.61 11.83 0.25
C LEU A 602 -37.33 11.06 1.53
N VAL A 603 -36.09 11.12 2.05
CA VAL A 603 -35.72 10.43 3.30
C VAL A 603 -36.47 11.05 4.49
N LEU A 604 -36.56 12.37 4.57
CA LEU A 604 -37.33 13.03 5.61
C LEU A 604 -38.81 12.63 5.55
N ALA A 605 -39.39 12.56 4.37
CA ALA A 605 -40.78 12.09 4.20
C ALA A 605 -40.93 10.63 4.67
N LEU A 606 -39.98 9.75 4.32
CA LEU A 606 -39.98 8.35 4.78
C LEU A 606 -39.89 8.24 6.30
N ILE A 607 -39.00 9.02 6.94
CA ILE A 607 -38.87 9.06 8.40
C ILE A 607 -40.18 9.50 9.06
N LEU A 608 -40.83 10.53 8.51
CA LEU A 608 -42.13 11.01 9.02
C LEU A 608 -43.24 9.97 8.86
N ILE A 609 -43.28 9.25 7.74
CA ILE A 609 -44.24 8.15 7.52
C ILE A 609 -43.98 7.02 8.53
N LEU A 610 -42.74 6.60 8.73
CA LEU A 610 -42.38 5.58 9.71
C LEU A 610 -42.75 6.00 11.13
N ALA A 611 -42.48 7.24 11.50
CA ALA A 611 -42.87 7.78 12.81
C ALA A 611 -44.41 7.76 12.99
N ALA A 612 -45.16 8.16 11.97
CA ALA A 612 -46.61 8.11 12.00
C ALA A 612 -47.12 6.67 12.14
N VAL A 613 -46.55 5.71 11.43
CA VAL A 613 -46.88 4.28 11.54
C VAL A 613 -46.62 3.76 12.96
N ILE A 614 -45.46 4.09 13.54
CA ILE A 614 -45.10 3.70 14.92
C ILE A 614 -46.13 4.26 15.91
N VAL A 615 -46.50 5.55 15.78
CA VAL A 615 -47.52 6.18 16.64
C VAL A 615 -48.85 5.48 16.48
N LEU A 616 -49.30 5.20 15.25
CA LEU A 616 -50.57 4.49 14.99
C LEU A 616 -50.57 3.07 15.59
N VAL A 617 -49.49 2.32 15.43
CA VAL A 617 -49.34 0.97 16.00
C VAL A 617 -49.39 1.04 17.53
N THR A 618 -48.65 1.99 18.13
CA THR A 618 -48.63 2.20 19.58
C THR A 618 -50.02 2.55 20.13
N VAL A 619 -50.71 3.50 19.49
CA VAL A 619 -52.08 3.89 19.87
C VAL A 619 -53.05 2.71 19.76
N LYS A 620 -52.97 1.92 18.68
CA LYS A 620 -53.81 0.70 18.52
C LYS A 620 -53.51 -0.33 19.61
N THR A 621 -52.26 -0.55 19.94
CA THR A 621 -51.84 -1.52 20.96
C THR A 621 -52.30 -1.09 22.36
N VAL A 622 -52.13 0.19 22.71
CA VAL A 622 -52.59 0.76 23.98
C VAL A 622 -54.15 0.68 24.08
N LYS A 623 -54.86 1.03 23.01
CA LYS A 623 -56.35 0.89 22.97
C LYS A 623 -56.78 -0.58 23.16
N LYS A 624 -56.10 -1.54 22.51
CA LYS A 624 -56.41 -2.98 22.66
C LYS A 624 -56.09 -3.48 24.08
N SER A 625 -55.04 -3.02 24.69
CA SER A 625 -54.68 -3.35 26.08
C SER A 625 -55.68 -2.78 27.09
N ARG A 626 -56.11 -1.52 26.90
CA ARG A 626 -57.16 -0.90 27.75
C ARG A 626 -58.50 -1.62 27.65
N LYS A 627 -58.96 -2.01 26.43
CA LYS A 627 -60.16 -2.82 26.24
C LYS A 627 -60.07 -4.20 26.94
N LYS A 628 -58.94 -4.88 26.86
CA LYS A 628 -58.71 -6.15 27.56
C LYS A 628 -58.73 -6.00 29.08
N LYS A 629 -58.25 -4.87 29.64
CA LYS A 629 -58.32 -4.60 31.07
C LYS A 629 -59.75 -4.29 31.53
N GLN A 630 -60.55 -3.56 30.72
CA GLN A 630 -61.95 -3.29 31.02
C GLN A 630 -62.89 -4.52 30.90
N GLN A 631 -62.49 -5.54 30.15
CA GLN A 631 -63.22 -6.82 30.04
C GLN A 631 -62.86 -7.81 31.17
N LYS A 632 -61.77 -7.55 31.92
CA LYS A 632 -61.34 -8.39 33.03
C LYS A 632 -61.70 -7.79 34.41
N ALA A 633 -62.20 -6.55 34.47
CA ALA A 633 -62.79 -5.91 35.63
C ALA A 633 -64.34 -5.99 35.53
#